data_ab7893079c360f74e59324d192d2f925
#
_entry.id   ab7893079c360f74e59324d192d2f925
#
_cell.length_a   1.000
_cell.length_b   1.000
_cell.length_c   1.000
_cell.angle_alpha   90.00
_cell.angle_beta   90.00
_cell.angle_gamma   90.00
#
_symmetry.space_group_name_H-M   'P 1'
#
loop_
_entity.id
_entity.type
_entity.pdbx_description
1 polymer ?
#
loop_
_entity_poly.entity_id
_entity_poly.type
_entity_poly.pdbx_seq_one_letter_code
_entity_poly.pdbx_strand_id
1 'polypeptide(L)'
;ALELNEPIWFGRRQDSKGAKVTTYLEDKNIIYYPEDLIQSPPTHPYDFVSSFIHEKNWANKNIGVEMDAYYYTAENHYRLTSTCPNVNFSDATLLVNWIRLIKSENEINYMKEGAKLVEAGMQTAYENIKPGVKQSYVAGKIQNSLIGGNEEINIGGEYAGLTTILASGISASASHLTPKDNLFNNNEGTIIELAGVKNRYHCPLSRTVYCGKPDSKTSETMKITNEGVE
;
A
#
# COMPACT_ATOMS: atom_id res chain seq x y z
N ALA A 1 -3.31 14.36 -18.27
CA ALA A 1 -3.09 14.57 -19.69
C ALA A 1 -2.36 15.89 -19.91
N LEU A 2 -1.42 15.93 -20.85
CA LEU A 2 -0.68 17.15 -21.17
C LEU A 2 -1.58 18.28 -21.70
N GLU A 3 -2.78 17.95 -22.14
CA GLU A 3 -3.80 18.90 -22.63
C GLU A 3 -4.74 19.39 -21.53
N LEU A 4 -4.66 18.83 -20.32
CA LEU A 4 -5.44 19.25 -19.17
C LEU A 4 -4.51 19.90 -18.13
N ASN A 5 -4.89 21.05 -17.63
CA ASN A 5 -4.14 21.71 -16.56
C ASN A 5 -4.25 21.00 -15.22
N GLU A 6 -5.26 20.16 -15.07
CA GLU A 6 -5.57 19.42 -13.84
C GLU A 6 -5.98 17.98 -14.15
N PRO A 7 -5.68 17.02 -13.29
CA PRO A 7 -6.15 15.65 -13.45
C PRO A 7 -7.68 15.56 -13.28
N ILE A 8 -8.26 14.50 -13.83
CA ILE A 8 -9.68 14.18 -13.67
C ILE A 8 -9.77 12.87 -12.89
N TRP A 9 -10.63 12.86 -11.89
CA TRP A 9 -11.01 11.68 -11.16
C TRP A 9 -12.26 11.05 -11.78
N PHE A 10 -12.22 9.74 -12.03
CA PHE A 10 -13.38 8.94 -12.42
C PHE A 10 -13.67 7.91 -11.34
N GLY A 11 -14.93 7.76 -10.97
CA GLY A 11 -15.33 6.78 -9.99
C GLY A 11 -16.84 6.67 -9.82
N ARG A 12 -17.28 5.93 -8.81
CA ARG A 12 -18.69 5.79 -8.49
C ARG A 12 -19.24 7.08 -7.88
N ARG A 13 -20.52 7.31 -8.07
CA ARG A 13 -21.21 8.49 -7.51
C ARG A 13 -21.06 8.59 -5.98
N GLN A 14 -21.19 7.48 -5.28
CA GLN A 14 -21.03 7.45 -3.81
C GLN A 14 -19.60 7.82 -3.37
N ASP A 15 -18.59 7.45 -4.15
CA ASP A 15 -17.18 7.69 -3.82
C ASP A 15 -16.73 9.11 -4.21
N SER A 16 -17.48 9.80 -5.06
CA SER A 16 -17.19 11.18 -5.48
C SER A 16 -17.12 12.16 -4.30
N LYS A 17 -17.91 11.90 -3.24
CA LYS A 17 -17.85 12.69 -2.01
C LYS A 17 -16.51 12.54 -1.29
N GLY A 18 -15.97 11.33 -1.28
CA GLY A 18 -14.61 11.06 -0.78
C GLY A 18 -13.57 11.83 -1.57
N ALA A 19 -13.61 11.79 -2.90
CA ALA A 19 -12.70 12.52 -3.76
C ALA A 19 -12.74 14.05 -3.48
N LYS A 20 -13.92 14.62 -3.27
CA LYS A 20 -14.09 16.05 -2.93
C LYS A 20 -13.46 16.44 -1.59
N VAL A 21 -13.49 15.55 -0.61
CA VAL A 21 -12.95 15.81 0.73
C VAL A 21 -11.45 15.54 0.83
N THR A 22 -10.94 14.57 0.06
CA THR A 22 -9.57 14.07 0.21
C THR A 22 -8.61 14.52 -0.89
N THR A 23 -9.09 15.26 -1.91
CA THR A 23 -8.24 15.78 -2.98
C THR A 23 -8.35 17.30 -3.11
N TYR A 24 -7.44 17.88 -3.88
CA TYR A 24 -7.46 19.31 -4.24
C TYR A 24 -8.28 19.58 -5.52
N LEU A 25 -8.90 18.56 -6.11
CA LEU A 25 -9.61 18.69 -7.38
C LEU A 25 -10.86 19.55 -7.23
N GLU A 26 -11.08 20.44 -8.19
CA GLU A 26 -12.33 21.16 -8.30
C GLU A 26 -13.49 20.21 -8.68
N ASP A 27 -14.69 20.53 -8.28
CA ASP A 27 -15.90 19.73 -8.54
C ASP A 27 -16.08 19.33 -10.00
N LYS A 28 -15.72 20.21 -10.96
CA LYS A 28 -15.76 19.94 -12.39
C LYS A 28 -14.85 18.80 -12.86
N ASN A 29 -13.80 18.51 -12.09
CA ASN A 29 -12.81 17.47 -12.38
C ASN A 29 -13.09 16.16 -11.63
N ILE A 30 -14.20 16.10 -10.88
CA ILE A 30 -14.64 14.89 -10.19
C ILE A 30 -15.88 14.36 -10.94
N ILE A 31 -15.64 13.40 -11.83
CA ILE A 31 -16.64 12.83 -12.73
C ILE A 31 -17.03 11.44 -12.23
N TYR A 32 -18.31 11.20 -12.05
CA TYR A 32 -18.80 9.87 -11.72
C TYR A 32 -19.51 9.24 -12.92
N TYR A 33 -19.25 7.96 -13.13
CA TYR A 33 -19.95 7.17 -14.13
C TYR A 33 -21.28 6.63 -13.59
N PRO A 34 -22.25 6.32 -14.47
CA PRO A 34 -23.54 5.74 -14.08
C PRO A 34 -23.39 4.44 -13.29
N GLU A 35 -24.26 4.24 -12.29
CA GLU A 35 -24.21 3.06 -11.41
C GLU A 35 -24.55 1.74 -12.13
N ASP A 36 -25.30 1.80 -13.22
CA ASP A 36 -25.63 0.65 -14.08
C ASP A 36 -24.43 0.08 -14.86
N LEU A 37 -23.29 0.76 -14.85
CA LEU A 37 -22.04 0.24 -15.40
C LEU A 37 -21.25 -0.63 -14.41
N ILE A 38 -21.70 -0.72 -13.16
CA ILE A 38 -20.94 -1.38 -12.09
C ILE A 38 -21.45 -2.80 -11.91
N GLN A 39 -20.55 -3.79 -12.03
CA GLN A 39 -20.87 -5.22 -11.87
C GLN A 39 -22.09 -5.65 -12.70
N SER A 40 -22.26 -5.09 -13.88
CA SER A 40 -23.44 -5.21 -14.72
C SER A 40 -23.06 -5.60 -16.17
N PRO A 41 -22.47 -6.79 -16.39
CA PRO A 41 -22.16 -7.23 -17.76
C PRO A 41 -23.40 -7.21 -18.65
N PRO A 42 -23.27 -6.80 -19.93
CA PRO A 42 -22.01 -6.58 -20.67
C PRO A 42 -21.40 -5.18 -20.55
N THR A 43 -21.93 -4.28 -19.73
CA THR A 43 -21.45 -2.92 -19.56
C THR A 43 -20.25 -2.84 -18.60
N HIS A 44 -19.46 -1.75 -18.70
CA HIS A 44 -18.27 -1.57 -17.88
C HIS A 44 -17.96 -0.07 -17.66
N PRO A 45 -17.42 0.35 -16.49
CA PRO A 45 -17.05 1.75 -16.26
C PRO A 45 -16.08 2.34 -17.29
N TYR A 46 -15.22 1.55 -17.88
CA TYR A 46 -14.31 2.00 -18.94
C TYR A 46 -15.00 2.30 -20.27
N ASP A 47 -16.24 1.85 -20.48
CA ASP A 47 -17.06 2.30 -21.63
C ASP A 47 -17.38 3.80 -21.48
N PHE A 48 -17.61 4.27 -20.26
CA PHE A 48 -17.79 5.69 -19.95
C PHE A 48 -16.49 6.49 -20.15
N VAL A 49 -15.36 5.95 -19.71
CA VAL A 49 -14.03 6.58 -19.93
C VAL A 49 -13.75 6.71 -21.43
N SER A 50 -14.11 5.71 -22.22
CA SER A 50 -13.99 5.75 -23.68
C SER A 50 -14.84 6.86 -24.32
N SER A 51 -16.09 7.02 -23.84
CA SER A 51 -16.96 8.12 -24.29
C SER A 51 -16.31 9.48 -23.99
N PHE A 52 -15.70 9.63 -22.83
CA PHE A 52 -14.96 10.84 -22.47
C PHE A 52 -13.76 11.10 -23.40
N ILE A 53 -13.02 10.06 -23.79
CA ILE A 53 -11.92 10.17 -24.75
C ILE A 53 -12.44 10.71 -26.11
N HIS A 54 -13.59 10.24 -26.57
CA HIS A 54 -14.22 10.73 -27.78
C HIS A 54 -14.70 12.17 -27.64
N GLU A 55 -15.36 12.55 -26.56
CA GLU A 55 -15.81 13.93 -26.27
C GLU A 55 -14.64 14.93 -26.28
N LYS A 56 -13.49 14.53 -25.79
CA LYS A 56 -12.27 15.37 -25.80
C LYS A 56 -11.54 15.38 -27.13
N ASN A 57 -12.03 14.70 -28.16
CA ASN A 57 -11.36 14.53 -29.45
C ASN A 57 -9.96 13.89 -29.33
N TRP A 58 -9.81 12.96 -28.38
CA TRP A 58 -8.55 12.23 -28.18
C TRP A 58 -8.51 10.88 -28.88
N ALA A 59 -9.55 10.54 -29.64
CA ALA A 59 -9.69 9.24 -30.30
C ALA A 59 -8.57 8.92 -31.33
N ASN A 60 -7.78 9.92 -31.73
CA ASN A 60 -6.63 9.76 -32.64
C ASN A 60 -5.31 10.19 -32.00
N LYS A 61 -5.23 10.18 -30.66
CA LYS A 61 -4.05 10.61 -29.92
C LYS A 61 -3.24 9.42 -29.40
N ASN A 62 -2.03 9.71 -28.91
CA ASN A 62 -1.27 8.77 -28.10
C ASN A 62 -1.70 8.92 -26.64
N ILE A 63 -2.15 7.83 -26.02
CA ILE A 63 -2.57 7.79 -24.62
C ILE A 63 -1.70 6.77 -23.89
N GLY A 64 -0.99 7.25 -22.88
CA GLY A 64 -0.25 6.37 -21.96
C GLY A 64 -1.19 5.73 -20.96
N VAL A 65 -1.01 4.45 -20.71
CA VAL A 65 -1.70 3.68 -19.65
C VAL A 65 -0.68 2.98 -18.77
N GLU A 66 -0.93 2.96 -17.47
CA GLU A 66 -0.06 2.24 -16.53
C GLU A 66 -0.41 0.75 -16.54
N MET A 67 0.25 -0.01 -17.43
CA MET A 67 -0.05 -1.42 -17.72
C MET A 67 0.16 -2.35 -16.51
N ASP A 68 1.02 -1.96 -15.58
CA ASP A 68 1.32 -2.73 -14.34
C ASP A 68 0.59 -2.17 -13.11
N ALA A 69 -0.37 -1.26 -13.29
CA ALA A 69 -1.14 -0.74 -12.16
C ALA A 69 -2.14 -1.79 -11.65
N TYR A 70 -2.18 -2.01 -10.33
CA TYR A 70 -3.01 -3.02 -9.69
C TYR A 70 -4.51 -2.93 -10.08
N TYR A 71 -5.02 -1.72 -10.28
CA TYR A 71 -6.42 -1.48 -10.65
C TYR A 71 -6.65 -1.32 -12.15
N TYR A 72 -5.61 -1.40 -12.98
CA TYR A 72 -5.75 -1.39 -14.44
C TYR A 72 -5.71 -2.83 -14.96
N THR A 73 -6.87 -3.47 -14.98
CA THR A 73 -6.99 -4.88 -15.35
C THR A 73 -6.93 -5.09 -16.87
N ALA A 74 -6.73 -6.34 -17.29
CA ALA A 74 -6.81 -6.71 -18.71
C ALA A 74 -8.17 -6.36 -19.33
N GLU A 75 -9.27 -6.47 -18.57
CA GLU A 75 -10.61 -6.07 -19.01
C GLU A 75 -10.68 -4.56 -19.26
N ASN A 76 -10.08 -3.74 -18.38
CA ASN A 76 -10.04 -2.29 -18.58
C ASN A 76 -9.33 -1.93 -19.89
N HIS A 77 -8.19 -2.58 -20.16
CA HIS A 77 -7.42 -2.37 -21.38
C HIS A 77 -8.20 -2.84 -22.61
N TYR A 78 -8.81 -4.01 -22.56
CA TYR A 78 -9.64 -4.54 -23.63
C TYR A 78 -10.80 -3.58 -23.99
N ARG A 79 -11.50 -3.04 -22.98
CA ARG A 79 -12.58 -2.06 -23.18
C ARG A 79 -12.10 -0.82 -23.91
N LEU A 80 -11.00 -0.21 -23.44
CA LEU A 80 -10.44 0.97 -24.08
C LEU A 80 -10.03 0.71 -25.55
N THR A 81 -9.31 -0.36 -25.81
CA THR A 81 -8.81 -0.69 -27.15
C THR A 81 -9.93 -1.05 -28.11
N SER A 82 -10.99 -1.73 -27.62
CA SER A 82 -12.14 -2.12 -28.45
C SER A 82 -13.02 -0.94 -28.82
N THR A 83 -13.17 0.05 -27.90
CA THR A 83 -14.06 1.20 -28.11
C THR A 83 -13.34 2.42 -28.68
N CYS A 84 -12.01 2.46 -28.59
CA CYS A 84 -11.17 3.52 -29.13
C CYS A 84 -10.09 2.94 -30.08
N PRO A 85 -10.46 2.30 -31.20
CA PRO A 85 -9.52 1.54 -32.06
C PRO A 85 -8.45 2.39 -32.75
N ASN A 86 -8.66 3.70 -32.85
CA ASN A 86 -7.72 4.61 -33.50
C ASN A 86 -6.78 5.29 -32.50
N VAL A 87 -6.97 5.07 -31.18
CA VAL A 87 -6.06 5.56 -30.14
C VAL A 87 -4.82 4.67 -30.13
N ASN A 88 -3.65 5.29 -30.17
CA ASN A 88 -2.41 4.56 -29.88
C ASN A 88 -2.18 4.49 -28.38
N PHE A 89 -2.58 3.39 -27.75
CA PHE A 89 -2.28 3.13 -26.35
C PHE A 89 -0.85 2.66 -26.19
N SER A 90 -0.08 3.34 -25.36
CA SER A 90 1.31 3.02 -25.05
C SER A 90 1.49 2.77 -23.57
N ASP A 91 2.48 1.94 -23.23
CA ASP A 91 2.81 1.67 -21.83
C ASP A 91 3.44 2.91 -21.17
N ALA A 92 2.82 3.36 -20.09
CA ALA A 92 3.30 4.44 -19.24
C ALA A 92 3.56 3.95 -17.79
N THR A 93 3.77 2.64 -17.63
CA THR A 93 4.13 2.01 -16.36
C THR A 93 5.28 2.76 -15.71
N LEU A 94 5.19 2.98 -14.40
CA LEU A 94 6.16 3.70 -13.57
C LEU A 94 6.31 5.21 -13.86
N LEU A 95 5.61 5.80 -14.83
CA LEU A 95 5.74 7.25 -15.09
C LEU A 95 5.48 8.09 -13.84
N VAL A 96 4.38 7.83 -13.15
CA VAL A 96 4.03 8.52 -11.90
C VAL A 96 4.99 8.15 -10.78
N ASN A 97 5.45 6.91 -10.72
CA ASN A 97 6.41 6.46 -9.72
C ASN A 97 7.75 7.20 -9.83
N TRP A 98 8.25 7.43 -11.07
CA TRP A 98 9.45 8.21 -11.29
C TRP A 98 9.30 9.67 -10.86
N ILE A 99 8.15 10.29 -11.13
CA ILE A 99 7.85 11.66 -10.68
C ILE A 99 7.83 11.73 -9.14
N ARG A 100 7.26 10.71 -8.49
CA ARG A 100 7.13 10.62 -7.03
C ARG A 100 8.42 10.18 -6.32
N LEU A 101 9.50 9.87 -7.05
CA LEU A 101 10.73 9.36 -6.46
C LEU A 101 11.38 10.40 -5.54
N ILE A 102 11.41 11.66 -5.97
CA ILE A 102 11.95 12.76 -5.16
C ILE A 102 10.79 13.40 -4.38
N LYS A 103 10.90 13.37 -3.06
CA LYS A 103 9.86 13.87 -2.15
C LYS A 103 10.07 15.32 -1.81
N SER A 104 8.98 16.07 -1.73
CA SER A 104 8.95 17.41 -1.14
C SER A 104 9.15 17.37 0.38
N GLU A 105 9.39 18.51 1.02
CA GLU A 105 9.51 18.59 2.48
C GLU A 105 8.25 18.12 3.22
N ASN A 106 7.06 18.44 2.69
CA ASN A 106 5.80 17.98 3.28
C ASN A 106 5.66 16.46 3.22
N GLU A 107 6.00 15.85 2.08
CA GLU A 107 5.99 14.39 1.93
C GLU A 107 6.97 13.72 2.89
N ILE A 108 8.18 14.28 3.04
CA ILE A 108 9.17 13.80 4.01
C ILE A 108 8.62 13.91 5.44
N ASN A 109 7.90 14.97 5.79
CA ASN A 109 7.29 15.10 7.11
C ASN A 109 6.24 14.02 7.37
N TYR A 110 5.39 13.69 6.39
CA TYR A 110 4.45 12.56 6.50
C TYR A 110 5.19 11.23 6.68
N MET A 111 6.28 11.00 5.96
CA MET A 111 7.11 9.81 6.15
C MET A 111 7.73 9.74 7.55
N LYS A 112 8.20 10.88 8.12
CA LYS A 112 8.70 10.94 9.49
C LYS A 112 7.60 10.65 10.53
N GLU A 113 6.38 11.09 10.31
CA GLU A 113 5.24 10.73 11.17
C GLU A 113 4.92 9.23 11.04
N GLY A 114 4.94 8.68 9.82
CA GLY A 114 4.82 7.23 9.59
C GLY A 114 5.92 6.42 10.28
N ALA A 115 7.16 6.96 10.33
CA ALA A 115 8.28 6.35 11.05
C ALA A 115 8.00 6.21 12.55
N LYS A 116 7.47 7.24 13.19
CA LYS A 116 7.09 7.16 14.61
C LYS A 116 6.02 6.10 14.89
N LEU A 117 5.05 5.96 13.98
CA LEU A 117 4.02 4.94 14.11
C LEU A 117 4.59 3.52 13.98
N VAL A 118 5.50 3.29 13.02
CA VAL A 118 6.11 1.96 12.87
C VAL A 118 7.06 1.65 14.03
N GLU A 119 7.74 2.64 14.60
CA GLU A 119 8.54 2.47 15.83
C GLU A 119 7.65 2.04 17.00
N ALA A 120 6.48 2.67 17.21
CA ALA A 120 5.53 2.26 18.24
C ALA A 120 5.02 0.83 18.03
N GLY A 121 4.71 0.46 16.80
CA GLY A 121 4.33 -0.92 16.43
C GLY A 121 5.46 -1.91 16.70
N MET A 122 6.70 -1.56 16.38
CA MET A 122 7.87 -2.41 16.63
C MET A 122 8.16 -2.56 18.13
N GLN A 123 8.06 -1.50 18.91
CA GLN A 123 8.18 -1.56 20.37
C GLN A 123 7.12 -2.48 20.97
N THR A 124 5.88 -2.38 20.50
CA THR A 124 4.80 -3.29 20.90
C THR A 124 5.13 -4.75 20.57
N ALA A 125 5.77 -5.01 19.43
CA ALA A 125 6.23 -6.35 19.07
C ALA A 125 7.27 -6.86 20.07
N TYR A 126 8.30 -6.09 20.38
CA TYR A 126 9.36 -6.46 21.32
C TYR A 126 8.84 -6.77 22.73
N GLU A 127 7.86 -6.02 23.19
CA GLU A 127 7.27 -6.21 24.51
C GLU A 127 6.39 -7.46 24.62
N ASN A 128 5.79 -7.89 23.51
CA ASN A 128 4.76 -8.93 23.52
C ASN A 128 5.18 -10.25 22.87
N ILE A 129 6.26 -10.29 22.10
CA ILE A 129 6.80 -11.55 21.53
C ILE A 129 7.50 -12.32 22.67
N LYS A 130 6.77 -13.26 23.24
CA LYS A 130 7.26 -14.09 24.38
C LYS A 130 6.77 -15.52 24.19
N PRO A 131 7.55 -16.51 24.61
CA PRO A 131 7.11 -17.92 24.58
C PRO A 131 5.75 -18.11 25.27
N GLY A 132 4.88 -18.88 24.65
CA GLY A 132 3.53 -19.15 25.14
C GLY A 132 2.47 -18.10 24.77
N VAL A 133 2.86 -16.98 24.17
CA VAL A 133 1.90 -15.97 23.66
C VAL A 133 1.48 -16.32 22.24
N LYS A 134 0.23 -16.06 21.88
CA LYS A 134 -0.30 -16.29 20.53
C LYS A 134 0.20 -15.22 19.55
N GLN A 135 0.64 -15.64 18.37
CA GLN A 135 1.11 -14.73 17.30
C GLN A 135 -0.01 -13.79 16.83
N SER A 136 -1.21 -14.28 16.64
CA SER A 136 -2.38 -13.48 16.24
C SER A 136 -2.73 -12.39 17.27
N TYR A 137 -2.60 -12.69 18.55
CA TYR A 137 -2.81 -11.69 19.62
C TYR A 137 -1.79 -10.55 19.57
N VAL A 138 -0.51 -10.88 19.36
CA VAL A 138 0.55 -9.87 19.24
C VAL A 138 0.35 -9.05 17.96
N ALA A 139 -0.01 -9.68 16.85
CA ALA A 139 -0.33 -8.98 15.62
C ALA A 139 -1.46 -7.96 15.79
N GLY A 140 -2.52 -8.31 16.53
CA GLY A 140 -3.61 -7.39 16.84
C GLY A 140 -3.14 -6.17 17.65
N LYS A 141 -2.26 -6.37 18.65
CA LYS A 141 -1.66 -5.27 19.41
C LYS A 141 -0.79 -4.36 18.53
N ILE A 142 0.03 -4.95 17.67
CA ILE A 142 0.86 -4.18 16.74
C ILE A 142 -0.01 -3.31 15.83
N GLN A 143 -1.07 -3.87 15.25
CA GLN A 143 -1.99 -3.10 14.41
C GLN A 143 -2.64 -1.95 15.17
N ASN A 144 -3.02 -2.16 16.43
CA ASN A 144 -3.53 -1.08 17.28
C ASN A 144 -2.52 0.07 17.41
N SER A 145 -1.25 -0.24 17.66
CA SER A 145 -0.19 0.78 17.76
C SER A 145 0.11 1.47 16.44
N LEU A 146 0.03 0.75 15.31
CA LEU A 146 0.24 1.34 13.97
C LEU A 146 -0.88 2.32 13.59
N ILE A 147 -2.10 2.12 14.08
CA ILE A 147 -3.26 2.96 13.78
C ILE A 147 -3.44 4.05 14.85
N GLY A 148 -3.37 3.69 16.11
CA GLY A 148 -3.67 4.59 17.24
C GLY A 148 -2.44 5.32 17.78
N GLY A 149 -1.24 4.91 17.41
CA GLY A 149 -0.02 5.33 18.11
C GLY A 149 0.08 4.67 19.51
N ASN A 150 0.78 5.31 20.41
CA ASN A 150 0.86 4.95 21.83
C ASN A 150 0.80 6.22 22.70
N GLU A 151 0.88 6.07 24.02
CA GLU A 151 0.77 7.19 24.98
C GLU A 151 1.89 8.25 24.78
N GLU A 152 3.04 7.86 24.27
CA GLU A 152 4.18 8.74 24.00
C GLU A 152 4.07 9.47 22.65
N ILE A 153 3.36 8.85 21.70
CA ILE A 153 3.21 9.34 20.33
C ILE A 153 1.78 9.83 20.13
N ASN A 154 1.57 11.12 20.28
CA ASN A 154 0.27 11.77 20.04
C ASN A 154 0.01 11.97 18.52
N ILE A 155 0.22 10.91 17.73
CA ILE A 155 -0.02 10.88 16.29
C ILE A 155 -0.78 9.59 15.97
N GLY A 156 -1.96 9.72 15.38
CA GLY A 156 -2.68 8.58 14.82
C GLY A 156 -2.27 8.32 13.36
N GLY A 157 -2.23 7.05 13.00
CA GLY A 157 -2.16 6.58 11.61
C GLY A 157 -3.54 6.48 11.00
N GLU A 158 -3.60 6.09 9.73
CA GLU A 158 -4.85 5.90 9.00
C GLU A 158 -5.24 4.42 8.95
N TYR A 159 -4.26 3.57 8.72
CA TYR A 159 -4.37 2.10 8.65
C TYR A 159 -2.98 1.50 8.82
N ALA A 160 -2.90 0.22 9.10
CA ALA A 160 -1.63 -0.51 9.04
C ALA A 160 -1.24 -0.66 7.55
N GLY A 161 -0.04 -0.20 7.18
CA GLY A 161 0.40 -0.14 5.78
C GLY A 161 0.61 -1.49 5.11
N LEU A 162 0.87 -2.52 5.90
CA LEU A 162 0.95 -3.91 5.50
C LEU A 162 0.08 -4.74 6.45
N THR A 163 -0.44 -5.85 5.98
CA THR A 163 -0.83 -6.92 6.90
C THR A 163 0.40 -7.24 7.74
N THR A 164 0.30 -7.11 9.07
CA THR A 164 1.41 -7.39 9.97
C THR A 164 2.03 -8.74 9.65
N ILE A 165 3.26 -8.73 9.15
CA ILE A 165 4.02 -9.97 8.93
C ILE A 165 4.71 -10.29 10.24
N LEU A 166 4.36 -11.44 10.79
CA LEU A 166 4.86 -11.93 12.06
C LEU A 166 5.01 -13.44 11.96
N ALA A 167 6.15 -13.87 11.44
CA ALA A 167 6.43 -15.28 11.16
C ALA A 167 7.49 -15.82 12.10
N SER A 168 7.18 -16.88 12.87
CA SER A 168 8.05 -17.46 13.88
C SER A 168 8.36 -18.94 13.58
N GLY A 169 9.55 -19.39 13.98
CA GLY A 169 10.00 -20.76 13.81
C GLY A 169 10.04 -21.15 12.34
N ILE A 170 9.49 -22.31 11.99
CA ILE A 170 9.50 -22.80 10.61
C ILE A 170 8.79 -21.83 9.64
N SER A 171 7.80 -21.06 10.10
CA SER A 171 7.12 -20.08 9.28
C SER A 171 8.03 -18.91 8.87
N ALA A 172 9.08 -18.63 9.64
CA ALA A 172 10.07 -17.61 9.31
C ALA A 172 10.95 -17.98 8.10
N SER A 173 10.94 -19.24 7.68
CA SER A 173 11.64 -19.68 6.47
C SER A 173 10.87 -19.39 5.17
N ALA A 174 9.63 -18.94 5.27
CA ALA A 174 8.77 -18.59 4.14
C ALA A 174 8.36 -17.13 4.21
N SER A 175 8.59 -16.39 3.12
CA SER A 175 8.29 -14.95 3.07
C SER A 175 6.79 -14.68 3.13
N HIS A 176 6.43 -13.58 3.78
CA HIS A 176 5.10 -12.95 3.76
C HIS A 176 3.94 -13.82 4.27
N LEU A 177 4.22 -14.76 5.17
CA LEU A 177 3.14 -15.48 5.84
C LEU A 177 2.43 -14.60 6.86
N THR A 178 1.10 -14.68 6.86
CA THR A 178 0.29 -13.99 7.85
C THR A 178 0.34 -14.69 9.21
N PRO A 179 0.23 -13.93 10.32
CA PRO A 179 0.16 -14.49 11.65
C PRO A 179 -0.98 -15.51 11.79
N LYS A 180 -0.70 -16.59 12.48
CA LYS A 180 -1.69 -17.64 12.79
C LYS A 180 -1.92 -17.73 14.29
N ASP A 181 -2.80 -18.61 14.72
CA ASP A 181 -3.12 -18.88 16.13
C ASP A 181 -2.06 -19.77 16.81
N ASN A 182 -0.84 -19.79 16.28
CA ASN A 182 0.30 -20.49 16.85
C ASN A 182 0.89 -19.70 18.02
N LEU A 183 1.55 -20.40 18.93
CA LEU A 183 2.31 -19.79 20.02
C LEU A 183 3.72 -19.47 19.56
N PHE A 184 4.32 -18.43 20.16
CA PHE A 184 5.77 -18.28 20.11
C PHE A 184 6.42 -19.34 21.02
N ASN A 185 7.52 -19.91 20.55
CA ASN A 185 8.28 -20.91 21.32
C ASN A 185 9.65 -20.38 21.72
N ASN A 186 10.26 -21.05 22.70
CA ASN A 186 11.66 -20.81 23.04
C ASN A 186 12.58 -21.29 21.91
N ASN A 187 13.71 -20.63 21.76
CA ASN A 187 14.75 -20.96 20.78
C ASN A 187 14.28 -20.87 19.30
N GLU A 188 13.40 -19.92 19.03
CA GLU A 188 12.93 -19.63 17.68
C GLU A 188 13.11 -18.15 17.33
N GLY A 189 13.51 -17.92 16.07
CA GLY A 189 13.53 -16.60 15.46
C GLY A 189 12.15 -16.19 14.98
N THR A 190 11.85 -14.90 15.05
CA THR A 190 10.62 -14.29 14.52
C THR A 190 11.00 -13.14 13.60
N ILE A 191 10.53 -13.18 12.38
CA ILE A 191 10.61 -12.06 11.43
C ILE A 191 9.40 -11.17 11.64
N ILE A 192 9.63 -9.87 11.72
CA ILE A 192 8.62 -8.83 11.89
C ILE A 192 8.79 -7.85 10.76
N GLU A 193 7.72 -7.60 9.99
CA GLU A 193 7.69 -6.56 8.98
C GLU A 193 6.40 -5.75 9.13
N LEU A 194 6.58 -4.45 9.30
CA LEU A 194 5.52 -3.49 9.62
C LEU A 194 5.66 -2.25 8.73
N ALA A 195 4.57 -1.47 8.60
CA ALA A 195 4.65 -0.14 8.02
C ALA A 195 3.68 0.80 8.73
N GLY A 196 4.19 1.94 9.19
CA GLY A 196 3.37 3.05 9.63
C GLY A 196 2.94 3.92 8.44
N VAL A 197 1.71 4.46 8.48
CA VAL A 197 1.14 5.24 7.38
C VAL A 197 0.61 6.56 7.87
N LYS A 198 1.02 7.63 7.20
CA LYS A 198 0.47 8.97 7.40
C LYS A 198 0.20 9.64 6.05
N ASN A 199 -1.01 10.10 5.84
CA ASN A 199 -1.44 10.73 4.59
C ASN A 199 -1.03 9.93 3.34
N ARG A 200 -1.20 8.59 3.38
CA ARG A 200 -0.83 7.64 2.32
C ARG A 200 0.68 7.45 2.10
N TYR A 201 1.53 8.10 2.91
CA TYR A 201 2.98 7.87 2.90
C TYR A 201 3.34 6.76 3.87
N HIS A 202 4.02 5.73 3.34
CA HIS A 202 4.38 4.52 4.07
C HIS A 202 5.82 4.60 4.55
N CYS A 203 6.05 4.16 5.78
CA CYS A 203 7.39 3.95 6.33
C CYS A 203 7.52 2.49 6.79
N PRO A 204 8.10 1.61 5.96
CA PRO A 204 8.29 0.21 6.31
C PRO A 204 9.49 0.02 7.24
N LEU A 205 9.41 -1.01 8.09
CA LEU A 205 10.48 -1.43 9.00
C LEU A 205 10.43 -2.94 9.17
N SER A 206 11.56 -3.60 8.99
CA SER A 206 11.70 -5.03 9.25
C SER A 206 12.72 -5.30 10.34
N ARG A 207 12.45 -6.25 11.22
CA ARG A 207 13.36 -6.71 12.28
C ARG A 207 13.22 -8.21 12.50
N THR A 208 14.29 -8.81 13.01
CA THR A 208 14.25 -10.18 13.48
C THR A 208 14.52 -10.20 14.97
N VAL A 209 13.69 -10.90 15.72
CA VAL A 209 13.88 -11.13 17.14
C VAL A 209 14.03 -12.63 17.42
N TYR A 210 14.69 -12.99 18.51
CA TYR A 210 14.89 -14.38 18.90
C TYR A 210 14.40 -14.60 20.33
N CYS A 211 13.53 -15.55 20.52
CA CYS A 211 13.03 -15.94 21.84
C CYS A 211 14.02 -16.91 22.48
N GLY A 212 14.70 -16.47 23.56
CA GLY A 212 15.71 -17.29 24.25
C GLY A 212 17.14 -16.97 23.81
N LYS A 213 18.05 -17.90 24.02
CA LYS A 213 19.47 -17.75 23.67
C LYS A 213 19.74 -18.42 22.33
N PRO A 214 20.15 -17.67 21.29
CA PRO A 214 20.49 -18.26 20.00
C PRO A 214 21.75 -19.15 20.14
N ASP A 215 21.84 -20.21 19.34
CA ASP A 215 23.04 -20.99 19.20
C ASP A 215 24.15 -20.20 18.47
N SER A 216 25.35 -20.75 18.41
CA SER A 216 26.53 -20.10 17.80
C SER A 216 26.33 -19.81 16.31
N LYS A 217 25.70 -20.73 15.57
CA LYS A 217 25.42 -20.55 14.13
C LYS A 217 24.41 -19.45 13.90
N THR A 218 23.33 -19.43 14.65
CA THR A 218 22.30 -18.39 14.58
C THR A 218 22.89 -17.01 14.93
N SER A 219 23.69 -16.94 16.04
CA SER A 219 24.36 -15.71 16.46
C SER A 219 25.32 -15.16 15.40
N GLU A 220 26.13 -16.04 14.79
CA GLU A 220 27.05 -15.67 13.71
C GLU A 220 26.29 -15.19 12.48
N THR A 221 25.24 -15.89 12.07
CA THR A 221 24.39 -15.49 10.93
C THR A 221 23.76 -14.10 11.16
N MET A 222 23.23 -13.84 12.34
CA MET A 222 22.66 -12.53 12.69
C MET A 222 23.71 -11.42 12.63
N LYS A 223 24.94 -11.70 13.12
CA LYS A 223 26.04 -10.75 13.05
C LYS A 223 26.42 -10.40 11.59
N ILE A 224 26.62 -11.42 10.75
CA ILE A 224 26.95 -11.23 9.32
C ILE A 224 25.82 -10.43 8.61
N THR A 225 24.56 -10.75 8.93
CA THR A 225 23.42 -10.02 8.33
C THR A 225 23.42 -8.54 8.72
N ASN A 226 23.71 -8.22 9.98
CA ASN A 226 23.78 -6.83 10.44
C ASN A 226 24.96 -6.09 9.79
N GLU A 227 26.14 -6.72 9.69
CA GLU A 227 27.31 -6.16 8.99
C GLU A 227 27.03 -5.88 7.50
N GLY A 228 26.14 -6.66 6.88
CA GLY A 228 25.75 -6.46 5.48
C GLY A 228 24.74 -5.32 5.25
N VAL A 229 24.12 -4.79 6.31
CA VAL A 229 23.16 -3.67 6.26
C VAL A 229 23.87 -2.34 6.52
N GLU A 230 24.99 -2.32 7.23
CA GLU A 230 25.85 -1.15 7.48
C GLU A 230 26.69 -0.78 6.24
#